data_413be15ffd22651e2efe897bdd94286b
#
_entry.id   413be15ffd22651e2efe897bdd94286b
#
_cell.length_a   1.000
_cell.length_b   1.000
_cell.length_c   1.000
_cell.angle_alpha   90.00
_cell.angle_beta   90.00
_cell.angle_gamma   90.00
#
_symmetry.space_group_name_H-M   'P 1'
#
loop_
_entity.id
_entity.type
_entity.pdbx_description
1 polymer ?
#
loop_
_entity_poly.entity_id
_entity_poly.type
_entity_poly.pdbx_seq_one_letter_code
_entity_poly.pdbx_strand_id
1 'polypeptide(L)'
;YTPQSFTANPFIPISVVDFLTLNQKTDKNFTNQTSELTGIKDLLNAPLKNFSGGELQKVLLTRALLNKPNVLILDEPAQNLDVDGQMQLYKLIQEIHQEQKCAVLMVSHDLHRVMKESTQVLCLYHHICCEGLPESILKDEQFNDLFADQIHELMATYEHHHNHQHEH
;
A
#
# COMPACT_ATOMS: atom_id res chain seq x y z
N TYR A 1 1.71 -2.91 11.16
CA TYR A 1 0.54 -3.51 10.48
C TYR A 1 -0.54 -2.45 10.26
N THR A 2 -1.08 -2.39 9.06
CA THR A 2 -2.29 -1.63 8.72
C THR A 2 -3.37 -2.61 8.29
N PRO A 3 -4.56 -2.59 8.92
CA PRO A 3 -5.64 -3.52 8.57
C PRO A 3 -6.31 -3.13 7.26
N GLN A 4 -6.92 -4.11 6.59
CA GLN A 4 -7.68 -3.96 5.36
C GLN A 4 -8.82 -2.93 5.47
N SER A 5 -9.50 -2.90 6.60
CA SER A 5 -10.57 -1.95 6.85
C SER A 5 -10.46 -1.34 8.25
N PHE A 6 -10.64 -0.05 8.31
CA PHE A 6 -10.78 0.69 9.56
C PHE A 6 -11.93 1.69 9.41
N THR A 7 -12.86 1.65 10.35
CA THR A 7 -13.95 2.60 10.40
C THR A 7 -13.87 3.37 11.71
N ALA A 8 -13.68 4.68 11.61
CA ALA A 8 -13.73 5.55 12.76
C ALA A 8 -15.16 5.56 13.33
N ASN A 9 -15.30 5.30 14.63
CA ASN A 9 -16.61 5.40 15.27
C ASN A 9 -17.08 6.88 15.25
N PRO A 10 -18.21 7.21 14.58
CA PRO A 10 -18.65 8.60 14.40
C PRO A 10 -19.03 9.30 15.71
N PHE A 11 -19.27 8.54 16.78
CA PHE A 11 -19.62 9.05 18.09
C PHE A 11 -18.41 9.39 18.97
N ILE A 12 -17.20 9.02 18.54
CA ILE A 12 -15.97 9.33 19.28
C ILE A 12 -15.30 10.55 18.61
N PRO A 13 -15.33 11.74 19.23
CA PRO A 13 -14.68 12.93 18.68
C PRO A 13 -13.16 12.87 18.94
N ILE A 14 -12.44 12.04 18.17
CA ILE A 14 -10.99 11.93 18.25
C ILE A 14 -10.35 12.69 17.10
N SER A 15 -9.34 13.50 17.39
CA SER A 15 -8.51 14.14 16.38
C SER A 15 -7.46 13.15 15.82
N VAL A 16 -6.90 13.44 14.65
CA VAL A 16 -5.81 12.64 14.08
C VAL A 16 -4.63 12.54 15.03
N VAL A 17 -4.20 13.66 15.61
CA VAL A 17 -3.06 13.66 16.53
C VAL A 17 -3.31 12.81 17.76
N ASP A 18 -4.53 12.87 18.33
CA ASP A 18 -4.89 12.03 19.47
C ASP A 18 -4.89 10.54 19.09
N PHE A 19 -5.43 10.21 17.91
CA PHE A 19 -5.42 8.84 17.40
C PHE A 19 -4.00 8.33 17.15
N LEU A 20 -3.13 9.14 16.57
CA LEU A 20 -1.73 8.77 16.30
C LEU A 20 -0.95 8.51 17.59
N THR A 21 -1.20 9.29 18.64
CA THR A 21 -0.48 9.20 19.92
C THR A 21 -1.12 8.27 20.94
N LEU A 22 -2.33 7.75 20.66
CA LEU A 22 -3.06 6.85 21.56
C LEU A 22 -2.24 5.58 21.82
N ASN A 23 -1.90 5.34 23.11
CA ASN A 23 -1.09 4.22 23.57
C ASN A 23 0.33 4.16 22.99
N GLN A 24 0.85 5.27 22.46
CA GLN A 24 2.21 5.35 21.93
C GLN A 24 2.99 6.47 22.64
N LYS A 25 4.21 6.17 23.05
CA LYS A 25 5.17 7.18 23.49
C LYS A 25 5.95 7.67 22.26
N THR A 26 5.39 8.64 21.56
CA THR A 26 6.04 9.21 20.38
C THR A 26 6.65 10.57 20.69
N ASP A 27 7.82 10.84 20.13
CA ASP A 27 8.39 12.18 20.12
C ASP A 27 7.58 13.09 19.19
N LYS A 28 7.25 14.28 19.66
CA LYS A 28 6.45 15.25 18.89
C LYS A 28 7.12 15.65 17.57
N ASN A 29 8.45 15.78 17.56
CA ASN A 29 9.19 16.11 16.34
C ASN A 29 9.11 14.97 15.33
N PHE A 30 9.27 13.73 15.79
CA PHE A 30 9.15 12.56 14.93
C PHE A 30 7.73 12.39 14.38
N THR A 31 6.69 12.66 15.21
CA THR A 31 5.30 12.66 14.74
C THR A 31 5.10 13.69 13.63
N ASN A 32 5.62 14.90 13.79
CA ASN A 32 5.51 15.94 12.75
C ASN A 32 6.24 15.55 11.46
N GLN A 33 7.47 15.03 11.53
CA GLN A 33 8.24 14.58 10.37
C GLN A 33 7.51 13.45 9.62
N THR A 34 7.02 12.44 10.36
CA THR A 34 6.28 11.32 9.76
C THR A 34 4.97 11.79 9.12
N SER A 35 4.27 12.74 9.76
CA SER A 35 3.03 13.32 9.22
C SER A 35 3.27 14.16 7.97
N GLU A 36 4.44 14.79 7.85
CA GLU A 36 4.86 15.51 6.65
C GLU A 36 5.17 14.54 5.51
N LEU A 37 5.94 13.48 5.77
CA LEU A 37 6.24 12.42 4.82
C LEU A 37 4.96 11.79 4.24
N THR A 38 3.98 11.51 5.08
CA THR A 38 2.72 10.88 4.65
C THR A 38 1.67 11.89 4.13
N GLY A 39 1.97 13.18 4.16
CA GLY A 39 1.09 14.24 3.64
C GLY A 39 -0.16 14.49 4.48
N ILE A 40 -0.12 14.20 5.81
CA ILE A 40 -1.27 14.43 6.71
C ILE A 40 -1.02 15.55 7.72
N LYS A 41 0.06 16.31 7.59
CA LYS A 41 0.47 17.34 8.57
C LYS A 41 -0.63 18.36 8.85
N ASP A 42 -1.31 18.82 7.80
CA ASP A 42 -2.38 19.82 7.92
C ASP A 42 -3.68 19.22 8.49
N LEU A 43 -3.77 17.90 8.53
CA LEU A 43 -4.94 17.18 9.02
C LEU A 43 -4.85 16.78 10.51
N LEU A 44 -3.73 17.03 11.18
CA LEU A 44 -3.46 16.54 12.54
C LEU A 44 -4.54 16.93 13.57
N ASN A 45 -5.13 18.12 13.43
CA ASN A 45 -6.16 18.63 14.34
C ASN A 45 -7.59 18.33 13.85
N ALA A 46 -7.75 17.73 12.67
CA ALA A 46 -9.05 17.42 12.13
C ALA A 46 -9.65 16.17 12.80
N PRO A 47 -10.99 16.09 12.93
CA PRO A 47 -11.67 14.93 13.49
C PRO A 47 -11.61 13.76 12.49
N LEU A 48 -11.22 12.59 12.94
CA LEU A 48 -10.99 11.39 12.14
C LEU A 48 -12.20 10.93 11.32
N LYS A 49 -13.40 11.20 11.81
CA LYS A 49 -14.69 10.78 11.21
C LYS A 49 -14.99 11.42 9.84
N ASN A 50 -14.29 12.49 9.48
CA ASN A 50 -14.58 13.27 8.27
C ASN A 50 -13.66 12.91 7.07
N PHE A 51 -12.82 11.88 7.21
CA PHE A 51 -11.81 11.59 6.22
C PHE A 51 -12.33 10.69 5.10
N SER A 52 -11.83 10.96 3.90
CA SER A 52 -11.93 10.04 2.76
C SER A 52 -11.15 8.75 3.04
N GLY A 53 -11.44 7.70 2.28
CA GLY A 53 -10.70 6.44 2.39
C GLY A 53 -9.19 6.61 2.25
N GLY A 54 -8.75 7.45 1.28
CA GLY A 54 -7.33 7.71 1.05
C GLY A 54 -6.65 8.49 2.18
N GLU A 55 -7.31 9.50 2.73
CA GLU A 55 -6.79 10.22 3.89
C GLU A 55 -6.69 9.31 5.12
N LEU A 56 -7.69 8.46 5.33
CA LEU A 56 -7.68 7.51 6.43
C LEU A 56 -6.55 6.49 6.29
N GLN A 57 -6.29 5.98 5.07
CA GLN A 57 -5.16 5.09 4.81
C GLN A 57 -3.82 5.76 5.12
N LYS A 58 -3.64 7.03 4.74
CA LYS A 58 -2.43 7.81 5.09
C LYS A 58 -2.28 7.97 6.60
N VAL A 59 -3.36 8.19 7.34
CA VAL A 59 -3.35 8.26 8.81
C VAL A 59 -2.95 6.91 9.44
N LEU A 60 -3.50 5.79 8.96
CA LEU A 60 -3.15 4.45 9.44
C LEU A 60 -1.69 4.13 9.16
N LEU A 61 -1.20 4.46 7.97
CA LEU A 61 0.18 4.31 7.57
C LEU A 61 1.12 5.13 8.47
N THR A 62 0.78 6.40 8.70
CA THR A 62 1.51 7.27 9.65
C THR A 62 1.62 6.61 11.02
N ARG A 63 0.49 6.12 11.56
CA ARG A 63 0.46 5.45 12.86
C ARG A 63 1.37 4.22 12.91
N ALA A 64 1.41 3.42 11.86
CA ALA A 64 2.28 2.26 11.79
C ALA A 64 3.76 2.67 11.78
N LEU A 65 4.11 3.76 11.09
CA LEU A 65 5.47 4.28 10.99
C LEU A 65 5.99 4.91 12.27
N LEU A 66 5.12 5.46 13.12
CA LEU A 66 5.53 6.04 14.41
C LEU A 66 6.22 5.03 15.34
N ASN A 67 6.01 3.73 15.14
CA ASN A 67 6.72 2.68 15.86
C ASN A 67 8.11 2.33 15.28
N LYS A 68 8.58 3.02 14.24
CA LYS A 68 9.85 2.76 13.54
C LYS A 68 10.01 1.28 13.18
N PRO A 69 9.06 0.68 12.45
CA PRO A 69 9.07 -0.75 12.19
C PRO A 69 10.22 -1.15 11.25
N ASN A 70 10.82 -2.32 11.48
CA ASN A 70 11.73 -2.93 10.52
C ASN A 70 10.96 -3.58 9.34
N VAL A 71 9.72 -3.98 9.59
CA VAL A 71 8.81 -4.56 8.59
C VAL A 71 7.46 -3.88 8.68
N LEU A 72 6.99 -3.32 7.57
CA LEU A 72 5.65 -2.75 7.42
C LEU A 72 4.77 -3.79 6.72
N ILE A 73 3.67 -4.19 7.37
CA ILE A 73 2.71 -5.14 6.81
C ILE A 73 1.45 -4.37 6.42
N LEU A 74 1.07 -4.46 5.15
CA LEU A 74 -0.06 -3.78 4.55
C LEU A 74 -1.03 -4.81 3.97
N ASP A 75 -2.26 -4.79 4.43
CA ASP A 75 -3.30 -5.71 4.00
C ASP A 75 -4.31 -4.95 3.14
N GLU A 76 -4.31 -5.23 1.81
CA GLU A 76 -5.13 -4.55 0.80
C GLU A 76 -5.15 -3.02 0.94
N PRO A 77 -3.99 -2.35 1.02
CA PRO A 77 -3.94 -0.94 1.41
C PRO A 77 -4.60 0.03 0.43
N ALA A 78 -4.75 -0.38 -0.83
CA ALA A 78 -5.35 0.44 -1.89
C ALA A 78 -6.83 0.09 -2.16
N GLN A 79 -7.41 -0.83 -1.40
CA GLN A 79 -8.81 -1.20 -1.56
C GLN A 79 -9.73 0.01 -1.31
N ASN A 80 -10.75 0.16 -2.14
CA ASN A 80 -11.72 1.28 -2.08
C ASN A 80 -11.14 2.67 -2.36
N LEU A 81 -9.94 2.77 -2.93
CA LEU A 81 -9.41 4.02 -3.48
C LEU A 81 -9.69 4.11 -4.97
N ASP A 82 -9.90 5.32 -5.46
CA ASP A 82 -9.89 5.60 -6.89
C ASP A 82 -8.46 5.42 -7.48
N VAL A 83 -8.37 5.42 -8.80
CA VAL A 83 -7.10 5.16 -9.51
C VAL A 83 -5.99 6.13 -9.07
N ASP A 84 -6.32 7.41 -8.92
CA ASP A 84 -5.35 8.43 -8.51
C ASP A 84 -4.90 8.24 -7.06
N GLY A 85 -5.83 7.92 -6.16
CA GLY A 85 -5.54 7.60 -4.76
C GLY A 85 -4.66 6.36 -4.62
N GLN A 86 -4.91 5.33 -5.43
CA GLN A 86 -4.07 4.13 -5.48
C GLN A 86 -2.63 4.48 -5.91
N MET A 87 -2.48 5.23 -7.01
CA MET A 87 -1.16 5.64 -7.49
C MET A 87 -0.38 6.44 -6.44
N GLN A 88 -1.03 7.40 -5.79
CA GLN A 88 -0.42 8.20 -4.73
C GLN A 88 0.00 7.33 -3.53
N LEU A 89 -0.83 6.36 -3.14
CA LEU A 89 -0.52 5.47 -2.02
C LEU A 89 0.69 4.56 -2.32
N TYR A 90 0.74 3.94 -3.50
CA TYR A 90 1.88 3.09 -3.88
C TYR A 90 3.18 3.89 -3.97
N LYS A 91 3.14 5.10 -4.55
CA LYS A 91 4.29 6.01 -4.56
C LYS A 91 4.76 6.32 -3.14
N LEU A 92 3.85 6.66 -2.24
CA LEU A 92 4.16 6.91 -0.84
C LEU A 92 4.78 5.69 -0.15
N ILE A 93 4.28 4.47 -0.41
CA ILE A 93 4.85 3.23 0.13
C ILE A 93 6.30 3.04 -0.36
N GLN A 94 6.59 3.33 -1.62
CA GLN A 94 7.95 3.26 -2.17
C GLN A 94 8.88 4.30 -1.51
N GLU A 95 8.43 5.54 -1.35
CA GLU A 95 9.17 6.59 -0.67
C GLU A 95 9.50 6.18 0.78
N ILE A 96 8.52 5.63 1.51
CA ILE A 96 8.71 5.12 2.87
C ILE A 96 9.74 3.98 2.90
N HIS A 97 9.64 3.01 1.98
CA HIS A 97 10.61 1.92 1.90
C HIS A 97 12.03 2.43 1.73
N GLN A 98 12.23 3.42 0.84
CA GLN A 98 13.54 3.99 0.55
C GLN A 98 14.10 4.82 1.70
N GLU A 99 13.26 5.68 2.30
CA GLU A 99 13.71 6.62 3.36
C GLU A 99 13.85 5.94 4.72
N GLN A 100 12.90 5.08 5.08
CA GLN A 100 12.88 4.41 6.39
C GLN A 100 13.69 3.10 6.39
N LYS A 101 14.10 2.61 5.22
CA LYS A 101 14.81 1.32 5.04
C LYS A 101 14.08 0.14 5.71
N CYS A 102 12.76 0.22 5.81
CA CYS A 102 11.94 -0.86 6.32
C CYS A 102 11.52 -1.80 5.17
N ALA A 103 11.48 -3.10 5.43
CA ALA A 103 10.88 -4.05 4.50
C ALA A 103 9.37 -3.82 4.43
N VAL A 104 8.78 -3.99 3.25
CA VAL A 104 7.33 -3.90 3.06
C VAL A 104 6.80 -5.26 2.63
N LEU A 105 5.87 -5.81 3.40
CA LEU A 105 5.07 -6.97 3.03
C LEU A 105 3.66 -6.49 2.72
N MET A 106 3.24 -6.65 1.48
CA MET A 106 1.92 -6.22 1.04
C MET A 106 1.09 -7.42 0.58
N VAL A 107 -0.13 -7.52 1.07
CA VAL A 107 -1.15 -8.45 0.57
C VAL A 107 -2.03 -7.68 -0.42
N SER A 108 -2.19 -8.22 -1.62
CA SER A 108 -3.03 -7.62 -2.65
C SER A 108 -3.54 -8.68 -3.63
N HIS A 109 -4.73 -8.44 -4.19
CA HIS A 109 -5.30 -9.21 -5.28
C HIS A 109 -5.10 -8.52 -6.65
N ASP A 110 -4.55 -7.32 -6.68
CA ASP A 110 -4.22 -6.59 -7.90
C ASP A 110 -2.89 -7.10 -8.49
N LEU A 111 -2.96 -8.10 -9.37
CA LEU A 111 -1.79 -8.71 -9.98
C LEU A 111 -0.93 -7.70 -10.76
N HIS A 112 -1.57 -6.73 -11.44
CA HIS A 112 -0.84 -5.72 -12.20
C HIS A 112 0.09 -4.91 -11.31
N ARG A 113 -0.42 -4.48 -10.15
CA ARG A 113 0.36 -3.73 -9.16
C ARG A 113 1.42 -4.59 -8.51
N VAL A 114 1.06 -5.82 -8.11
CA VAL A 114 2.01 -6.76 -7.51
C VAL A 114 3.20 -6.99 -8.45
N MET A 115 2.96 -7.27 -9.73
CA MET A 115 4.04 -7.55 -10.68
C MET A 115 4.90 -6.32 -10.99
N LYS A 116 4.33 -5.11 -10.93
CA LYS A 116 5.03 -3.87 -11.23
C LYS A 116 5.84 -3.32 -10.05
N GLU A 117 5.28 -3.39 -8.85
CA GLU A 117 5.79 -2.64 -7.69
C GLU A 117 6.60 -3.50 -6.71
N SER A 118 6.54 -4.85 -6.81
CA SER A 118 7.23 -5.72 -5.87
C SER A 118 8.59 -6.21 -6.39
N THR A 119 9.50 -6.46 -5.45
CA THR A 119 10.80 -7.08 -5.74
C THR A 119 10.73 -8.60 -5.61
N GLN A 120 9.76 -9.12 -4.88
CA GLN A 120 9.51 -10.54 -4.69
C GLN A 120 8.03 -10.79 -4.51
N VAL A 121 7.53 -11.88 -5.06
CA VAL A 121 6.13 -12.29 -5.02
C VAL A 121 6.02 -13.65 -4.36
N LEU A 122 4.99 -13.80 -3.54
CA LEU A 122 4.60 -15.06 -2.91
C LEU A 122 3.12 -15.28 -3.21
N CYS A 123 2.81 -16.36 -3.93
CA CYS A 123 1.44 -16.69 -4.30
C CYS A 123 0.84 -17.67 -3.29
N LEU A 124 -0.34 -17.31 -2.78
CA LEU A 124 -1.07 -18.10 -1.80
C LEU A 124 -2.40 -18.58 -2.40
N TYR A 125 -2.56 -19.91 -2.44
CA TYR A 125 -3.82 -20.56 -2.77
C TYR A 125 -3.99 -21.78 -1.88
N HIS A 126 -4.53 -21.60 -0.66
CA HIS A 126 -4.54 -22.55 0.45
C HIS A 126 -3.14 -23.03 0.91
N HIS A 127 -2.15 -22.98 0.08
CA HIS A 127 -0.73 -23.23 0.31
C HIS A 127 0.10 -22.24 -0.52
N ILE A 128 1.39 -22.19 -0.30
CA ILE A 128 2.30 -21.44 -1.17
C ILE A 128 2.41 -22.22 -2.49
N CYS A 129 1.84 -21.69 -3.56
CA CYS A 129 1.88 -22.33 -4.87
C CYS A 129 3.11 -21.91 -5.69
N CYS A 130 3.58 -20.68 -5.54
CA CYS A 130 4.79 -20.19 -6.19
C CYS A 130 5.41 -19.03 -5.42
N GLU A 131 6.72 -18.84 -5.58
CA GLU A 131 7.46 -17.71 -5.01
C GLU A 131 8.64 -17.34 -5.93
N GLY A 132 8.98 -16.05 -5.98
CA GLY A 132 10.12 -15.60 -6.78
C GLY A 132 10.02 -14.15 -7.23
N LEU A 133 10.86 -13.80 -8.20
CA LEU A 133 10.82 -12.51 -8.87
C LEU A 133 9.54 -12.43 -9.73
N PRO A 134 8.94 -11.24 -9.90
CA PRO A 134 7.74 -11.08 -10.74
C PRO A 134 7.87 -11.71 -12.14
N GLU A 135 9.00 -11.50 -12.81
CA GLU A 135 9.25 -12.06 -14.15
C GLU A 135 9.31 -13.60 -14.17
N SER A 136 9.73 -14.23 -13.08
CA SER A 136 9.76 -15.69 -12.94
C SER A 136 8.38 -16.25 -12.67
N ILE A 137 7.59 -15.57 -11.86
CA ILE A 137 6.21 -15.94 -11.53
C ILE A 137 5.33 -15.93 -12.78
N LEU A 138 5.48 -14.96 -13.67
CA LEU A 138 4.72 -14.90 -14.93
C LEU A 138 5.00 -16.09 -15.88
N LYS A 139 6.08 -16.84 -15.66
CA LYS A 139 6.44 -18.05 -16.42
C LYS A 139 6.08 -19.35 -15.69
N ASP A 140 5.60 -19.25 -14.46
CA ASP A 140 5.24 -20.41 -13.65
C ASP A 140 3.90 -21.02 -14.13
N GLU A 141 3.90 -22.34 -14.39
CA GLU A 141 2.71 -23.03 -14.89
C GLU A 141 1.58 -23.02 -13.89
N GLN A 142 1.85 -23.22 -12.60
CA GLN A 142 0.82 -23.23 -11.55
C GLN A 142 0.19 -21.84 -11.38
N PHE A 143 1.01 -20.79 -11.47
CA PHE A 143 0.51 -19.42 -11.46
C PHE A 143 -0.38 -19.13 -12.65
N ASN A 144 0.02 -19.54 -13.85
CA ASN A 144 -0.73 -19.34 -15.08
C ASN A 144 -2.07 -20.08 -15.05
N ASP A 145 -2.10 -21.31 -14.52
CA ASP A 145 -3.34 -22.08 -14.38
C ASP A 145 -4.33 -21.44 -13.38
N LEU A 146 -3.82 -20.88 -12.29
CA LEU A 146 -4.65 -20.28 -11.24
C LEU A 146 -5.18 -18.89 -11.60
N PHE A 147 -4.43 -18.13 -12.38
CA PHE A 147 -4.70 -16.71 -12.68
C PHE A 147 -4.87 -16.42 -14.18
N ALA A 148 -5.20 -17.43 -15.00
CA ALA A 148 -5.29 -17.35 -16.46
C ALA A 148 -6.10 -16.12 -16.95
N ASP A 149 -7.29 -15.89 -16.41
CA ASP A 149 -8.16 -14.79 -16.81
C ASP A 149 -7.52 -13.41 -16.52
N GLN A 150 -6.86 -13.25 -15.38
CA GLN A 150 -6.22 -12.01 -14.97
C GLN A 150 -4.89 -11.76 -15.71
N ILE A 151 -4.20 -12.83 -16.09
CA ILE A 151 -2.97 -12.75 -16.90
C ILE A 151 -3.28 -12.30 -18.32
N HIS A 152 -4.36 -12.75 -18.92
CA HIS A 152 -4.79 -12.26 -20.24
C HIS A 152 -5.03 -10.74 -20.23
N GLU A 153 -5.62 -10.22 -19.20
CA GLU A 153 -5.83 -8.79 -19.00
C GLU A 153 -4.50 -8.03 -18.82
N LEU A 154 -3.59 -8.62 -18.05
CA LEU A 154 -2.24 -8.09 -17.78
C LEU A 154 -1.41 -8.03 -19.09
N MET A 155 -1.39 -9.11 -19.86
CA MET A 155 -0.63 -9.19 -21.12
C MET A 155 -1.17 -8.24 -22.20
N ALA A 156 -2.47 -8.10 -22.32
CA ALA A 156 -3.10 -7.14 -23.23
C ALA A 156 -2.67 -5.69 -22.95
N THR A 157 -2.47 -5.35 -21.68
CA THR A 157 -2.02 -4.01 -21.26
C THR A 157 -0.53 -3.78 -21.55
N TYR A 158 0.30 -4.84 -21.48
CA TYR A 158 1.73 -4.79 -21.78
C TYR A 158 2.01 -4.64 -23.27
N GLU A 159 1.26 -5.30 -24.16
CA GLU A 159 1.43 -5.20 -25.60
C GLU A 159 1.08 -3.81 -26.15
N HIS A 160 0.13 -3.11 -25.54
CA HIS A 160 -0.22 -1.74 -25.94
C HIS A 160 0.86 -0.70 -25.60
N HIS A 161 1.74 -0.95 -24.63
CA HIS A 161 2.80 0.00 -24.27
C HIS A 161 4.07 -0.13 -25.14
N HIS A 162 4.30 -1.25 -25.81
CA HIS A 162 5.47 -1.46 -26.67
C HIS A 162 5.29 -1.00 -28.12
N ASN A 163 4.07 -0.74 -28.59
CA ASN A 163 3.79 -0.35 -29.98
C ASN A 163 3.93 1.15 -30.30
N HIS A 164 4.31 2.00 -29.34
CA HIS A 164 4.45 3.44 -29.57
C HIS A 164 5.90 3.96 -29.69
N GLN A 165 6.91 3.10 -29.85
CA GLN A 165 8.33 3.53 -29.95
C GLN A 165 9.02 3.20 -31.28
N HIS A 166 8.31 2.94 -32.36
CA HIS A 166 8.92 2.85 -33.70
C HIS A 166 8.10 3.59 -34.74
N GLU A 167 8.24 4.91 -34.77
CA GLU A 167 8.11 5.74 -35.98
C GLU A 167 8.62 7.14 -35.65
N HIS A 168 9.88 7.40 -35.88
CA HIS A 168 10.53 8.49 -36.59
C HIS A 168 12.05 8.44 -36.39
#